data_452229c7728c12335cc3f0c7025a0c55
#
_entry.id   452229c7728c12335cc3f0c7025a0c55
#
_cell.length_a   1.000
_cell.length_b   1.000
_cell.length_c   1.000
_cell.angle_alpha   90.00
_cell.angle_beta   90.00
_cell.angle_gamma   90.00
#
_symmetry.space_group_name_H-M   'P 1'
#
loop_
_entity.id
_entity.type
_entity.pdbx_description
1 polymer ?
#
loop_
_entity_poly.entity_id
_entity_poly.type
_entity_poly.pdbx_seq_one_letter_code
_entity_poly.pdbx_strand_id
1 'polypeptide(L)'
;MTAFGRKEEKMQETNVEQLKKEILELKEKQDAVILAHYYVDGEVQAIADYVGDSYFLSKLAIELKEQTIIFCGVSFMGESAKVLNPGKKVVMADEFADCPMAHMAEVAKIEQVRSEWDDVAVVCYVNSTSELKAHSDVCVT
;
A
#
# COMPACT_ATOMS: atom_id res chain seq x y z
N MET A 1 32.88 -10.91 -16.74
CA MET A 1 31.52 -11.47 -16.90
C MET A 1 31.61 -12.69 -17.81
N THR A 2 31.30 -13.87 -17.29
CA THR A 2 31.40 -15.13 -18.04
C THR A 2 30.20 -15.32 -18.99
N ALA A 3 30.37 -16.08 -20.07
CA ALA A 3 29.26 -16.39 -21.01
C ALA A 3 28.05 -17.07 -20.30
N PHE A 4 28.33 -17.77 -19.21
CA PHE A 4 27.33 -18.43 -18.37
C PHE A 4 26.45 -17.39 -17.60
N GLY A 5 27.06 -16.40 -16.98
CA GLY A 5 26.31 -15.33 -16.29
C GLY A 5 25.39 -14.53 -17.23
N ARG A 6 25.84 -14.25 -18.46
CA ARG A 6 24.99 -13.56 -19.46
C ARG A 6 23.77 -14.38 -19.93
N LYS A 7 23.86 -15.69 -19.86
CA LYS A 7 22.75 -16.57 -20.26
C LYS A 7 21.70 -16.70 -19.15
N GLU A 8 22.14 -16.66 -17.90
CA GLU A 8 21.25 -16.64 -16.73
C GLU A 8 20.53 -15.29 -16.62
N GLU A 9 21.23 -14.16 -16.79
CA GLU A 9 20.64 -12.83 -16.82
C GLU A 9 19.56 -12.71 -17.92
N LYS A 10 19.85 -13.16 -19.14
CA LYS A 10 18.88 -13.17 -20.25
C LYS A 10 17.66 -14.06 -19.98
N MET A 11 17.84 -15.19 -19.33
CA MET A 11 16.74 -16.09 -18.98
C MET A 11 15.86 -15.48 -17.89
N GLN A 12 16.45 -14.76 -16.94
CA GLN A 12 15.77 -14.07 -15.87
C GLN A 12 14.98 -12.86 -16.40
N GLU A 13 15.59 -12.05 -17.28
CA GLU A 13 14.91 -10.95 -17.98
C GLU A 13 13.70 -11.45 -18.81
N THR A 14 13.83 -12.56 -19.53
CA THR A 14 12.73 -13.14 -20.32
C THR A 14 11.57 -13.59 -19.42
N ASN A 15 11.87 -14.11 -18.24
CA ASN A 15 10.84 -14.52 -17.27
C ASN A 15 10.10 -13.32 -16.67
N VAL A 16 10.81 -12.23 -16.34
CA VAL A 16 10.20 -11.00 -15.80
C VAL A 16 9.25 -10.36 -16.81
N GLU A 17 9.67 -10.24 -18.07
CA GLU A 17 8.82 -9.68 -19.14
C GLU A 17 7.57 -10.54 -19.40
N GLN A 18 7.69 -11.85 -19.31
CA GLN A 18 6.55 -12.75 -19.43
C GLN A 18 5.57 -12.56 -18.26
N LEU A 19 6.07 -12.46 -17.03
CA LEU A 19 5.25 -12.20 -15.83
C LEU A 19 4.54 -10.86 -15.91
N LYS A 20 5.22 -9.80 -16.32
CA LYS A 20 4.60 -8.49 -16.53
C LYS A 20 3.42 -8.57 -17.47
N LYS A 21 3.58 -9.25 -18.62
CA LYS A 21 2.50 -9.43 -19.59
C LYS A 21 1.31 -10.18 -18.99
N GLU A 22 1.56 -11.25 -18.27
CA GLU A 22 0.51 -12.03 -17.61
C GLU A 22 -0.24 -11.22 -16.54
N ILE A 23 0.49 -10.41 -15.75
CA ILE A 23 -0.10 -9.51 -14.75
C ILE A 23 -1.01 -8.49 -15.43
N LEU A 24 -0.57 -7.85 -16.50
CA LEU A 24 -1.37 -6.86 -17.22
C LEU A 24 -2.64 -7.48 -17.85
N GLU A 25 -2.53 -8.69 -18.40
CA GLU A 25 -3.69 -9.42 -18.92
C GLU A 25 -4.70 -9.79 -17.81
N LEU A 26 -4.21 -10.22 -16.63
CA LEU A 26 -5.05 -10.54 -15.49
C LEU A 26 -5.71 -9.30 -14.90
N LYS A 27 -4.99 -8.19 -14.83
CA LYS A 27 -5.50 -6.89 -14.37
C LYS A 27 -6.75 -6.48 -15.16
N GLU A 28 -6.68 -6.51 -16.48
CA GLU A 28 -7.81 -6.20 -17.35
C GLU A 28 -9.01 -7.14 -17.12
N LYS A 29 -8.74 -8.44 -17.00
CA LYS A 29 -9.79 -9.46 -16.77
C LYS A 29 -10.49 -9.33 -15.42
N GLN A 30 -9.80 -8.77 -14.41
CA GLN A 30 -10.28 -8.66 -13.03
C GLN A 30 -10.84 -7.27 -12.69
N ASP A 31 -10.97 -6.37 -13.67
CA ASP A 31 -11.33 -4.96 -13.43
C ASP A 31 -10.49 -4.39 -12.28
N ALA A 32 -9.17 -4.53 -12.40
CA ALA A 32 -8.22 -4.18 -11.36
C ALA A 32 -7.31 -3.03 -11.77
N VAL A 33 -6.93 -2.23 -10.78
CA VAL A 33 -5.93 -1.18 -10.88
C VAL A 33 -4.76 -1.48 -9.96
N ILE A 34 -3.53 -1.21 -10.41
CA ILE A 34 -2.31 -1.40 -9.64
C ILE A 34 -1.83 -0.04 -9.15
N LEU A 35 -1.78 0.12 -7.83
CA LEU A 35 -1.23 1.30 -7.15
C LEU A 35 0.11 0.94 -6.52
N ALA A 36 1.18 1.64 -6.86
CA ALA A 36 2.52 1.37 -6.36
C ALA A 36 3.09 2.55 -5.59
N HIS A 37 3.58 2.28 -4.38
CA HIS A 37 4.37 3.27 -3.66
C HIS A 37 5.72 3.46 -4.35
N TYR A 38 6.23 4.69 -4.44
CA TYR A 38 7.49 4.99 -5.14
C TYR A 38 8.76 4.40 -4.47
N TYR A 39 8.62 3.69 -3.34
CA TYR A 39 9.72 2.94 -2.70
C TYR A 39 9.79 1.48 -3.15
N VAL A 40 8.77 0.95 -3.84
CA VAL A 40 8.85 -0.42 -4.34
C VAL A 40 9.81 -0.52 -5.53
N ASP A 41 10.19 -1.74 -5.88
CA ASP A 41 11.11 -2.01 -6.97
C ASP A 41 10.64 -1.37 -8.30
N GLY A 42 11.59 -0.91 -9.12
CA GLY A 42 11.31 -0.27 -10.40
C GLY A 42 10.53 -1.14 -11.38
N GLU A 43 10.71 -2.46 -11.32
CA GLU A 43 9.96 -3.42 -12.14
C GLU A 43 8.47 -3.45 -11.76
N VAL A 44 8.15 -3.29 -10.47
CA VAL A 44 6.78 -3.17 -9.98
C VAL A 44 6.17 -1.82 -10.38
N GLN A 45 6.94 -0.73 -10.23
CA GLN A 45 6.49 0.60 -10.67
C GLN A 45 6.19 0.63 -12.17
N ALA A 46 6.95 -0.10 -12.99
CA ALA A 46 6.81 -0.12 -14.45
C ALA A 46 5.47 -0.72 -14.94
N ILE A 47 4.81 -1.55 -14.13
CA ILE A 47 3.50 -2.15 -14.46
C ILE A 47 2.35 -1.50 -13.69
N ALA A 48 2.64 -0.57 -12.78
CA ALA A 48 1.61 0.14 -12.01
C ALA A 48 0.88 1.16 -12.88
N ASP A 49 -0.42 1.32 -12.63
CA ASP A 49 -1.22 2.38 -13.27
C ASP A 49 -0.90 3.74 -12.66
N TYR A 50 -0.60 3.75 -11.36
CA TYR A 50 -0.25 4.96 -10.63
C TYR A 50 0.86 4.70 -9.63
N VAL A 51 1.81 5.64 -9.58
CA VAL A 51 2.93 5.61 -8.64
C VAL A 51 2.90 6.90 -7.81
N GLY A 52 3.05 6.79 -6.50
CA GLY A 52 3.01 7.94 -5.62
C GLY A 52 3.32 7.65 -4.17
N ASP A 53 3.12 8.65 -3.32
CA ASP A 53 3.20 8.51 -1.87
C ASP A 53 1.92 7.95 -1.25
N SER A 54 1.98 7.67 0.05
CA SER A 54 0.89 7.04 0.80
C SER A 54 -0.41 7.86 0.75
N TYR A 55 -0.32 9.17 0.90
CA TYR A 55 -1.47 10.06 0.93
C TYR A 55 -2.09 10.23 -0.46
N PHE A 56 -1.26 10.48 -1.47
CA PHE A 56 -1.69 10.60 -2.85
C PHE A 56 -2.44 9.35 -3.31
N LEU A 57 -1.87 8.16 -3.10
CA LEU A 57 -2.49 6.90 -3.54
C LEU A 57 -3.80 6.61 -2.78
N SER A 58 -3.87 6.94 -1.49
CA SER A 58 -5.09 6.78 -0.72
C SER A 58 -6.23 7.69 -1.20
N LYS A 59 -5.93 8.94 -1.55
CA LYS A 59 -6.89 9.87 -2.17
C LYS A 59 -7.33 9.41 -3.54
N LEU A 60 -6.37 9.06 -4.39
CA LEU A 60 -6.64 8.58 -5.74
C LEU A 60 -7.55 7.36 -5.74
N ALA A 61 -7.35 6.43 -4.81
CA ALA A 61 -8.16 5.23 -4.67
C ALA A 61 -9.68 5.50 -4.58
N ILE A 62 -10.08 6.67 -4.05
CA ILE A 62 -11.50 7.07 -3.95
C ILE A 62 -12.09 7.39 -5.33
N GLU A 63 -11.28 7.97 -6.22
CA GLU A 63 -11.71 8.45 -7.53
C GLU A 63 -11.74 7.35 -8.61
N LEU A 64 -11.06 6.24 -8.36
CA LEU A 64 -10.95 5.12 -9.29
C LEU A 64 -12.28 4.39 -9.45
N LYS A 65 -12.56 3.89 -10.65
CA LYS A 65 -13.80 3.17 -10.98
C LYS A 65 -13.67 1.67 -10.80
N GLU A 66 -12.47 1.15 -10.90
CA GLU A 66 -12.15 -0.26 -10.80
C GLU A 66 -12.61 -0.84 -9.46
N GLN A 67 -13.12 -2.06 -9.49
CA GLN A 67 -13.65 -2.75 -8.30
C GLN A 67 -12.55 -3.41 -7.47
N THR A 68 -11.39 -3.67 -8.08
CA THR A 68 -10.25 -4.31 -7.42
C THR A 68 -9.04 -3.38 -7.43
N ILE A 69 -8.47 -3.12 -6.27
CA ILE A 69 -7.23 -2.36 -6.09
C ILE A 69 -6.14 -3.34 -5.66
N ILE A 70 -5.09 -3.45 -6.46
CA ILE A 70 -3.85 -4.15 -6.09
C ILE A 70 -2.89 -3.10 -5.53
N PHE A 71 -2.55 -3.22 -4.26
CA PHE A 71 -1.70 -2.25 -3.58
C PHE A 71 -0.28 -2.80 -3.40
N CYS A 72 0.69 -2.20 -4.09
CA CYS A 72 2.12 -2.48 -3.96
C CYS A 72 2.74 -1.44 -3.01
N GLY A 73 2.81 -1.78 -1.74
CA GLY A 73 3.30 -0.92 -0.67
C GLY A 73 3.15 -1.62 0.67
N VAL A 74 3.19 -0.88 1.77
CA VAL A 74 3.09 -1.42 3.12
C VAL A 74 1.65 -1.50 3.61
N SER A 75 1.38 -2.35 4.60
CA SER A 75 0.07 -2.74 5.11
C SER A 75 -0.88 -1.57 5.40
N PHE A 76 -0.45 -0.55 6.14
CA PHE A 76 -1.30 0.60 6.51
C PHE A 76 -1.82 1.40 5.30
N MET A 77 -1.14 1.33 4.15
CA MET A 77 -1.59 1.99 2.92
C MET A 77 -2.79 1.26 2.31
N GLY A 78 -2.72 -0.07 2.23
CA GLY A 78 -3.84 -0.90 1.80
C GLY A 78 -5.03 -0.82 2.76
N GLU A 79 -4.78 -0.78 4.07
CA GLU A 79 -5.81 -0.54 5.09
C GLU A 79 -6.51 0.80 4.86
N SER A 80 -5.75 1.89 4.66
CA SER A 80 -6.29 3.22 4.39
C SER A 80 -7.14 3.22 3.11
N ALA A 81 -6.64 2.59 2.04
CA ALA A 81 -7.38 2.44 0.79
C ALA A 81 -8.67 1.66 1.00
N LYS A 82 -8.67 0.60 1.82
CA LYS A 82 -9.87 -0.19 2.14
C LYS A 82 -10.89 0.57 2.97
N VAL A 83 -10.45 1.30 3.99
CA VAL A 83 -11.32 2.13 4.84
C VAL A 83 -12.04 3.18 4.00
N LEU A 84 -11.33 3.84 3.08
CA LEU A 84 -11.90 4.86 2.20
C LEU A 84 -12.76 4.27 1.07
N ASN A 85 -12.62 2.98 0.77
CA ASN A 85 -13.34 2.28 -0.29
C ASN A 85 -13.98 0.97 0.20
N PRO A 86 -14.94 1.02 1.13
CA PRO A 86 -15.47 -0.20 1.77
C PRO A 86 -16.12 -1.18 0.79
N GLY A 87 -16.64 -0.69 -0.33
CA GLY A 87 -17.25 -1.51 -1.39
C GLY A 87 -16.26 -2.19 -2.32
N LYS A 88 -15.01 -1.71 -2.39
CA LYS A 88 -13.98 -2.27 -3.29
C LYS A 88 -13.20 -3.40 -2.63
N LYS A 89 -12.66 -4.28 -3.47
CA LYS A 89 -11.67 -5.28 -3.04
C LYS A 89 -10.27 -4.63 -3.06
N VAL A 90 -9.59 -4.62 -1.92
CA VAL A 90 -8.19 -4.19 -1.81
C VAL A 90 -7.33 -5.40 -1.49
N VAL A 91 -6.30 -5.62 -2.28
CA VAL A 91 -5.37 -6.76 -2.16
C VAL A 91 -3.96 -6.20 -2.06
N MET A 92 -3.24 -6.59 -1.03
CA MET A 92 -1.81 -6.30 -0.92
C MET A 92 -1.03 -7.24 -1.84
N ALA A 93 -0.09 -6.69 -2.62
CA ALA A 93 0.79 -7.51 -3.46
C ALA A 93 1.74 -8.37 -2.63
N ASP A 94 2.13 -7.88 -1.45
CA ASP A 94 2.88 -8.60 -0.43
C ASP A 94 2.17 -8.41 0.92
N GLU A 95 1.64 -9.50 1.49
CA GLU A 95 0.93 -9.47 2.77
C GLU A 95 1.84 -9.23 3.99
N PHE A 96 3.14 -9.42 3.84
CA PHE A 96 4.14 -9.21 4.90
C PHE A 96 4.81 -7.83 4.81
N ALA A 97 4.53 -7.06 3.77
CA ALA A 97 5.09 -5.72 3.63
C ALA A 97 4.54 -4.79 4.71
N ASP A 98 5.40 -4.36 5.61
CA ASP A 98 5.04 -3.54 6.76
C ASP A 98 6.05 -2.43 7.02
N CYS A 99 5.66 -1.45 7.83
CA CYS A 99 6.50 -0.34 8.24
C CYS A 99 6.59 -0.27 9.76
N PRO A 100 7.77 -0.51 10.35
CA PRO A 100 7.93 -0.45 11.82
C PRO A 100 7.50 0.88 12.42
N MET A 101 7.61 1.97 11.67
CA MET A 101 7.19 3.31 12.13
C MET A 101 5.67 3.42 12.33
N ALA A 102 4.88 2.61 11.64
CA ALA A 102 3.43 2.61 11.81
C ALA A 102 2.98 2.04 13.16
N HIS A 103 3.87 1.31 13.84
CA HIS A 103 3.65 0.64 15.13
C HIS A 103 4.35 1.33 16.30
N MET A 104 4.88 2.55 16.14
CA MET A 104 5.63 3.25 17.21
C MET A 104 4.75 3.77 18.35
N ALA A 105 3.46 3.92 18.11
CA ALA A 105 2.49 4.32 19.14
C ALA A 105 1.52 3.16 19.42
N GLU A 106 1.05 3.08 20.67
CA GLU A 106 0.14 2.04 21.13
C GLU A 106 -1.20 2.67 21.55
N VAL A 107 -2.30 2.01 21.26
CA VAL A 107 -3.66 2.42 21.68
C VAL A 107 -3.74 2.58 23.19
N ALA A 108 -3.14 1.67 23.96
CA ALA A 108 -3.10 1.75 25.42
C ALA A 108 -2.54 3.08 25.95
N LYS A 109 -1.57 3.68 25.22
CA LYS A 109 -1.01 4.98 25.58
C LYS A 109 -2.01 6.12 25.34
N ILE A 110 -2.77 6.03 24.25
CA ILE A 110 -3.85 7.00 23.97
C ILE A 110 -4.91 6.93 25.07
N GLU A 111 -5.34 5.72 25.44
CA GLU A 111 -6.34 5.51 26.48
C GLU A 111 -5.84 5.99 27.85
N GLN A 112 -4.58 5.74 28.19
CA GLN A 112 -3.96 6.27 29.40
C GLN A 112 -4.04 7.80 29.44
N VAL A 113 -3.60 8.49 28.39
CA VAL A 113 -3.62 9.95 28.33
C VAL A 113 -5.03 10.50 28.45
N ARG A 114 -6.00 9.89 27.77
CA ARG A 114 -7.43 10.27 27.84
C ARG A 114 -8.02 10.03 29.23
N SER A 115 -7.50 9.07 30.00
CA SER A 115 -7.95 8.84 31.39
C SER A 115 -7.37 9.86 32.38
N GLU A 116 -6.25 10.48 32.07
CA GLU A 116 -5.58 11.47 32.91
C GLU A 116 -6.04 12.90 32.65
N TRP A 117 -6.60 13.18 31.45
CA TRP A 117 -6.92 14.51 30.99
C TRP A 117 -8.29 14.55 30.30
N ASP A 118 -9.18 15.46 30.72
CA ASP A 118 -10.56 15.55 30.23
C ASP A 118 -10.68 16.17 28.83
N ASP A 119 -9.77 17.04 28.43
CA ASP A 119 -9.81 17.76 27.14
C ASP A 119 -8.57 17.45 26.32
N VAL A 120 -8.58 16.28 25.67
CA VAL A 120 -7.45 15.79 24.85
C VAL A 120 -7.93 15.49 23.43
N ALA A 121 -7.30 16.15 22.46
CA ALA A 121 -7.39 15.81 21.05
C ALA A 121 -6.19 14.97 20.62
N VAL A 122 -6.45 13.80 20.04
CA VAL A 122 -5.45 12.89 19.52
C VAL A 122 -5.30 13.09 18.01
N VAL A 123 -4.15 13.57 17.60
CA VAL A 123 -3.79 13.79 16.20
C VAL A 123 -2.87 12.64 15.74
N CYS A 124 -3.31 11.89 14.76
CA CYS A 124 -2.58 10.73 14.22
C CYS A 124 -1.93 11.06 12.87
N TYR A 125 -0.69 10.66 12.70
CA TYR A 125 -0.07 10.69 11.37
C TYR A 125 -0.69 9.61 10.47
N VAL A 126 -1.01 9.95 9.23
CA VAL A 126 -1.71 9.05 8.30
C VAL A 126 -0.96 7.74 8.05
N ASN A 127 0.37 7.71 8.18
CA ASN A 127 1.19 6.52 8.07
C ASN A 127 1.25 5.73 9.39
N SER A 128 0.09 5.36 9.89
CA SER A 128 -0.13 4.56 11.10
C SER A 128 -1.13 3.45 10.82
N THR A 129 -1.24 2.48 11.72
CA THR A 129 -2.21 1.38 11.62
C THR A 129 -3.65 1.89 11.66
N SER A 130 -4.58 1.15 11.07
CA SER A 130 -6.01 1.47 11.14
C SER A 130 -6.53 1.45 12.58
N GLU A 131 -5.96 0.62 13.44
CA GLU A 131 -6.28 0.56 14.86
C GLU A 131 -5.96 1.89 15.56
N LEU A 132 -4.76 2.43 15.36
CA LEU A 132 -4.37 3.75 15.89
C LEU A 132 -5.27 4.87 15.37
N LYS A 133 -5.57 4.85 14.07
CA LYS A 133 -6.48 5.82 13.45
C LYS A 133 -7.88 5.79 14.05
N ALA A 134 -8.39 4.59 14.38
CA ALA A 134 -9.71 4.42 14.99
C ALA A 134 -9.80 5.01 16.41
N HIS A 135 -8.68 5.15 17.10
CA HIS A 135 -8.59 5.76 18.44
C HIS A 135 -8.16 7.23 18.41
N SER A 136 -8.07 7.82 17.23
CA SER A 136 -7.65 9.21 17.03
C SER A 136 -8.84 10.09 16.62
N ASP A 137 -8.78 11.39 16.93
CA ASP A 137 -9.82 12.36 16.58
C ASP A 137 -9.63 12.88 15.15
N VAL A 138 -8.37 12.96 14.68
CA VAL A 138 -8.04 13.41 13.33
C VAL A 138 -6.77 12.74 12.82
N CYS A 139 -6.76 12.41 11.51
CA CYS A 139 -5.58 11.94 10.82
C CYS A 139 -5.04 13.06 9.92
N VAL A 140 -3.73 13.27 9.96
CA VAL A 140 -3.02 14.33 9.21
C VAL A 140 -1.79 13.76 8.49
N THR A 141 -1.23 14.54 7.56
CA THR A 141 0.00 14.23 6.84
C THR A 141 1.04 15.32 7.05
#